data_2469f928ce29675507a644fc4b8b82c7
#
_entry.id   2469f928ce29675507a644fc4b8b82c7
#
_cell.length_a   1.000
_cell.length_b   1.000
_cell.length_c   1.000
_cell.angle_alpha   90.00
_cell.angle_beta   90.00
_cell.angle_gamma   90.00
#
_symmetry.space_group_name_H-M   'P 1'
#
loop_
_entity.id
_entity.type
_entity.pdbx_description
1 polymer ?
#
loop_
_entity_poly.entity_id
_entity_poly.type
_entity_poly.pdbx_seq_one_letter_code
_entity_poly.pdbx_strand_id
1 'polypeptide(L)'
;LIELEKLNLTKLNFTTFSAETLIIESLEKLYLEDESKIEIKINEDFKISGDLHYLSIALKNLIDNALKYAISYPIIIETNKNELSISNKGTKLSKELEYYIKPFTQELAQRDGFGLGLSIVKKIVDKHHFQLLYSYEKEFNIFKIQFTNGK
;
A
#
# COMPACT_ATOMS: atom_id res chain seq x y z
N LEU A 1 16.57 0.42 -0.70
CA LEU A 1 17.39 1.11 -1.70
C LEU A 1 17.66 0.22 -2.90
N ILE A 2 18.09 -1.02 -2.66
CA ILE A 2 18.33 -1.98 -3.74
C ILE A 2 17.05 -2.21 -4.54
N GLU A 3 15.93 -2.33 -3.86
CA GLU A 3 14.65 -2.52 -4.55
C GLU A 3 14.23 -1.30 -5.36
N LEU A 4 14.50 -0.09 -4.85
CA LEU A 4 14.20 1.13 -5.60
C LEU A 4 15.08 1.22 -6.84
N GLU A 5 16.37 0.88 -6.72
CA GLU A 5 17.28 0.89 -7.86
C GLU A 5 16.87 -0.13 -8.90
N LYS A 6 16.54 -1.35 -8.47
CA LYS A 6 16.05 -2.39 -9.37
C LYS A 6 14.78 -1.93 -10.09
N LEU A 7 13.86 -1.32 -9.37
CA LEU A 7 12.60 -0.87 -9.94
C LEU A 7 12.82 0.21 -10.99
N ASN A 8 13.79 1.12 -10.77
CA ASN A 8 14.12 2.16 -11.75
C ASN A 8 14.62 1.56 -13.07
N LEU A 9 15.34 0.44 -13.01
CA LEU A 9 15.94 -0.19 -14.18
C LEU A 9 15.04 -1.27 -14.79
N THR A 10 14.10 -1.79 -14.02
CA THR A 10 13.29 -2.92 -14.44
C THR A 10 12.10 -2.48 -15.29
N LYS A 11 11.89 -3.20 -16.38
CA LYS A 11 10.70 -3.04 -17.19
C LYS A 11 9.57 -3.85 -16.54
N LEU A 12 8.42 -3.21 -16.35
CA LEU A 12 7.27 -3.87 -15.74
C LEU A 12 6.67 -4.92 -16.68
N ASN A 13 6.22 -6.02 -16.09
CA ASN A 13 5.58 -7.11 -16.83
C ASN A 13 4.07 -7.06 -16.53
N PHE A 14 3.31 -6.40 -17.42
CA PHE A 14 1.89 -6.21 -17.21
C PHE A 14 1.10 -7.46 -17.55
N THR A 15 0.22 -7.84 -16.63
CA THR A 15 -0.79 -8.88 -16.83
C THR A 15 -2.11 -8.33 -16.29
N THR A 16 -3.20 -9.05 -16.52
CA THR A 16 -4.52 -8.67 -16.00
C THR A 16 -4.91 -9.64 -14.89
N PHE A 17 -5.33 -9.10 -13.75
CA PHE A 17 -5.73 -9.91 -12.59
C PHE A 17 -6.77 -9.15 -11.79
N SER A 18 -7.44 -9.85 -10.86
CA SER A 18 -8.46 -9.21 -10.03
C SER A 18 -7.82 -8.54 -8.80
N ALA A 19 -8.54 -7.57 -8.23
CA ALA A 19 -8.12 -6.95 -6.97
C ALA A 19 -7.98 -7.99 -5.87
N GLU A 20 -8.88 -8.98 -5.83
CA GLU A 20 -8.80 -10.06 -4.84
C GLU A 20 -7.50 -10.85 -4.99
N THR A 21 -7.10 -11.16 -6.23
CA THR A 21 -5.82 -11.84 -6.47
C THR A 21 -4.65 -11.02 -5.93
N LEU A 22 -4.67 -9.72 -6.15
CA LEU A 22 -3.62 -8.84 -5.64
C LEU A 22 -3.54 -8.89 -4.11
N ILE A 23 -4.69 -8.86 -3.44
CA ILE A 23 -4.73 -8.96 -1.98
C ILE A 23 -4.13 -10.28 -1.52
N ILE A 24 -4.52 -11.40 -2.13
CA ILE A 24 -4.01 -12.72 -1.76
C ILE A 24 -2.50 -12.80 -1.93
N GLU A 25 -1.99 -12.35 -3.08
CA GLU A 25 -0.54 -12.35 -3.33
C GLU A 25 0.21 -11.51 -2.31
N SER A 26 -0.37 -10.38 -1.93
CA SER A 26 0.26 -9.48 -0.95
C SER A 26 0.30 -10.10 0.43
N LEU A 27 -0.78 -10.75 0.85
CA LEU A 27 -0.85 -11.40 2.15
C LEU A 27 0.12 -12.57 2.26
N GLU A 28 0.34 -13.30 1.16
CA GLU A 28 1.30 -14.39 1.15
C GLU A 28 2.73 -13.93 1.44
N LYS A 29 3.03 -12.68 1.14
CA LYS A 29 4.35 -12.11 1.40
C LYS A 29 4.57 -11.68 2.85
N LEU A 30 3.52 -11.68 3.66
CA LEU A 30 3.58 -11.13 5.02
C LEU A 30 3.92 -12.13 6.10
N TYR A 31 3.77 -13.44 5.87
CA TYR A 31 3.95 -14.46 6.90
C TYR A 31 3.14 -14.14 8.16
N LEU A 32 1.88 -13.82 7.98
CA LEU A 32 1.02 -13.39 9.06
C LEU A 32 0.68 -14.56 9.99
N GLU A 33 0.95 -14.40 11.31
CA GLU A 33 0.66 -15.45 12.29
C GLU A 33 -0.77 -15.41 12.79
N ASP A 34 -1.38 -14.22 12.85
CA ASP A 34 -2.72 -14.04 13.39
C ASP A 34 -3.61 -13.36 12.37
N GLU A 35 -4.40 -14.15 11.67
CA GLU A 35 -5.30 -13.66 10.62
C GLU A 35 -6.42 -12.79 11.15
N SER A 36 -6.71 -12.86 12.45
CA SER A 36 -7.76 -12.02 13.05
C SER A 36 -7.38 -10.55 13.07
N LYS A 37 -6.12 -10.22 12.82
CA LYS A 37 -5.67 -8.82 12.77
C LYS A 37 -6.06 -8.11 11.49
N ILE A 38 -6.57 -8.82 10.51
CA ILE A 38 -6.95 -8.25 9.20
C ILE A 38 -8.39 -8.60 8.89
N GLU A 39 -9.16 -7.59 8.54
CA GLU A 39 -10.52 -7.78 8.01
C GLU A 39 -10.50 -7.36 6.54
N ILE A 40 -11.05 -8.20 5.67
CA ILE A 40 -11.08 -7.94 4.23
C ILE A 40 -12.52 -7.74 3.79
N LYS A 41 -12.80 -6.60 3.16
CA LYS A 41 -14.12 -6.25 2.66
C LYS A 41 -14.06 -6.05 1.15
N ILE A 42 -14.45 -7.07 0.40
CA ILE A 42 -14.52 -6.97 -1.06
C ILE A 42 -15.91 -6.45 -1.42
N ASN A 43 -16.08 -5.13 -1.42
CA ASN A 43 -17.36 -4.52 -1.78
C ASN A 43 -17.60 -4.64 -3.28
N GLU A 44 -16.54 -4.47 -4.05
CA GLU A 44 -16.60 -4.62 -5.50
C GLU A 44 -15.25 -5.09 -5.97
N ASP A 45 -15.21 -6.25 -6.64
CA ASP A 45 -13.97 -6.72 -7.24
C ASP A 45 -13.83 -6.07 -8.62
N PHE A 46 -12.60 -5.94 -9.09
CA PHE A 46 -12.34 -5.31 -10.38
C PHE A 46 -11.04 -5.83 -10.96
N LYS A 47 -10.84 -5.60 -12.26
CA LYS A 47 -9.63 -6.04 -12.95
C LYS A 47 -8.59 -4.94 -12.94
N ILE A 48 -7.34 -5.36 -12.77
CA ILE A 48 -6.18 -4.48 -12.76
C ILE A 48 -5.24 -4.93 -13.88
N SER A 49 -4.76 -3.99 -14.68
CA SER A 49 -3.69 -4.24 -15.63
C SER A 49 -2.41 -3.67 -15.01
N GLY A 50 -1.47 -4.53 -14.66
CA GLY A 50 -0.25 -4.10 -14.00
C GLY A 50 0.70 -5.24 -13.77
N ASP A 51 1.77 -4.93 -13.06
CA ASP A 51 2.78 -5.92 -12.68
C ASP A 51 2.40 -6.49 -11.32
N LEU A 52 1.87 -7.71 -11.32
CA LEU A 52 1.35 -8.33 -10.08
C LEU A 52 2.43 -8.44 -9.02
N HIS A 53 3.65 -8.78 -9.40
CA HIS A 53 4.74 -8.91 -8.44
C HIS A 53 5.03 -7.59 -7.72
N TYR A 54 5.23 -6.50 -8.49
CA TYR A 54 5.55 -5.22 -7.86
C TYR A 54 4.35 -4.61 -7.13
N LEU A 55 3.15 -4.74 -7.68
CA LEU A 55 1.97 -4.24 -6.98
C LEU A 55 1.73 -4.99 -5.67
N SER A 56 2.03 -6.30 -5.63
CA SER A 56 1.90 -7.05 -4.37
C SER A 56 2.93 -6.62 -3.34
N ILE A 57 4.13 -6.19 -3.77
CA ILE A 57 5.12 -5.61 -2.87
C ILE A 57 4.60 -4.30 -2.29
N ALA A 58 4.04 -3.45 -3.15
CA ALA A 58 3.48 -2.17 -2.69
C ALA A 58 2.38 -2.39 -1.66
N LEU A 59 1.44 -3.27 -1.97
CA LEU A 59 0.31 -3.53 -1.06
C LEU A 59 0.78 -4.18 0.23
N LYS A 60 1.72 -5.13 0.14
CA LYS A 60 2.32 -5.76 1.31
C LYS A 60 2.92 -4.71 2.24
N ASN A 61 3.63 -3.72 1.69
CA ASN A 61 4.23 -2.67 2.50
C ASN A 61 3.18 -1.80 3.18
N LEU A 62 2.08 -1.48 2.48
CA LEU A 62 0.98 -0.73 3.10
C LEU A 62 0.31 -1.52 4.22
N ILE A 63 0.11 -2.82 4.02
CA ILE A 63 -0.49 -3.68 5.04
C ILE A 63 0.43 -3.79 6.25
N ASP A 64 1.73 -3.98 6.00
CA ASP A 64 2.72 -4.09 7.07
C ASP A 64 2.75 -2.83 7.93
N ASN A 65 2.74 -1.65 7.30
CA ASN A 65 2.67 -0.39 8.03
C ASN A 65 1.40 -0.30 8.86
N ALA A 66 0.26 -0.69 8.29
CA ALA A 66 -1.01 -0.64 9.02
C ALA A 66 -0.99 -1.53 10.25
N LEU A 67 -0.47 -2.76 10.10
CA LEU A 67 -0.35 -3.70 11.23
C LEU A 67 0.58 -3.17 12.31
N LYS A 68 1.67 -2.55 11.90
CA LYS A 68 2.72 -2.09 12.80
C LYS A 68 2.28 -0.89 13.64
N TYR A 69 1.51 0.02 13.04
CA TYR A 69 1.15 1.28 13.71
C TYR A 69 -0.29 1.35 14.18
N ALA A 70 -1.04 0.27 14.04
CA ALA A 70 -2.41 0.20 14.56
C ALA A 70 -2.40 0.20 16.09
N ILE A 71 -3.30 0.98 16.68
CA ILE A 71 -3.50 0.97 18.14
C ILE A 71 -4.55 -0.05 18.54
N SER A 72 -5.28 -0.59 17.58
CA SER A 72 -6.23 -1.68 17.82
C SER A 72 -6.44 -2.43 16.51
N TYR A 73 -6.99 -3.63 16.61
CA TYR A 73 -7.20 -4.49 15.45
C TYR A 73 -8.68 -4.84 15.34
N PRO A 74 -9.15 -5.28 14.16
CA PRO A 74 -8.35 -5.52 12.95
C PRO A 74 -8.06 -4.24 12.17
N ILE A 75 -7.05 -4.30 11.31
CA ILE A 75 -6.92 -3.34 10.23
C ILE A 75 -7.89 -3.77 9.13
N ILE A 76 -8.25 -2.87 8.23
CA ILE A 76 -9.27 -3.14 7.22
C ILE A 76 -8.69 -2.96 5.83
N ILE A 77 -8.80 -4.00 5.00
CA ILE A 77 -8.47 -3.94 3.58
C ILE A 77 -9.80 -3.94 2.85
N GLU A 78 -10.03 -2.92 2.04
CA GLU A 78 -11.34 -2.74 1.43
C GLU A 78 -11.20 -2.42 -0.05
N THR A 79 -12.04 -3.05 -0.89
CA THR A 79 -12.11 -2.74 -2.30
C THR A 79 -13.42 -2.05 -2.63
N ASN A 80 -13.35 -1.08 -3.53
CA ASN A 80 -14.49 -0.46 -4.18
C ASN A 80 -14.09 -0.35 -5.65
N LYS A 81 -14.92 0.25 -6.47
CA LYS A 81 -14.63 0.30 -7.90
C LYS A 81 -13.30 1.01 -8.18
N ASN A 82 -12.34 0.26 -8.72
CA ASN A 82 -11.02 0.75 -9.10
C ASN A 82 -10.21 1.35 -7.95
N GLU A 83 -10.57 1.02 -6.71
CA GLU A 83 -9.86 1.51 -5.52
C GLU A 83 -9.63 0.40 -4.52
N LEU A 84 -8.48 0.46 -3.86
CA LEU A 84 -8.15 -0.46 -2.78
C LEU A 84 -7.60 0.37 -1.63
N SER A 85 -8.19 0.23 -0.44
CA SER A 85 -7.76 0.99 0.72
C SER A 85 -7.32 0.08 1.85
N ILE A 86 -6.36 0.58 2.63
CA ILE A 86 -5.89 -0.08 3.85
C ILE A 86 -6.05 0.93 4.97
N SER A 87 -6.83 0.58 5.99
CA SER A 87 -7.14 1.47 7.09
C SER A 87 -6.70 0.87 8.41
N ASN A 88 -6.12 1.69 9.27
CA ASN A 88 -5.80 1.28 10.63
C ASN A 88 -6.17 2.40 11.59
N LYS A 89 -6.70 2.01 12.74
CA LYS A 89 -6.92 2.98 13.82
C LYS A 89 -5.57 3.34 14.43
N GLY A 90 -5.30 4.62 14.54
CA GLY A 90 -4.01 5.06 15.05
C GLY A 90 -3.85 6.57 15.02
N THR A 91 -2.65 7.01 15.35
CA THR A 91 -2.32 8.42 15.36
C THR A 91 -2.13 8.93 13.93
N LYS A 92 -2.68 10.13 13.65
CA LYS A 92 -2.50 10.77 12.36
C LYS A 92 -1.01 10.98 12.07
N LEU A 93 -0.62 10.89 10.80
CA LEU A 93 0.75 11.23 10.39
C LEU A 93 1.08 12.64 10.83
N SER A 94 2.29 12.82 11.40
CA SER A 94 2.72 14.14 11.89
C SER A 94 3.12 15.09 10.77
N LYS A 95 3.41 14.56 9.60
CA LYS A 95 3.83 15.33 8.42
C LYS A 95 2.92 15.00 7.25
N GLU A 96 2.99 15.81 6.19
CA GLU A 96 2.30 15.50 4.95
C GLU A 96 2.86 14.23 4.33
N LEU A 97 2.04 13.55 3.52
CA LEU A 97 2.45 12.30 2.88
C LEU A 97 3.76 12.46 2.10
N GLU A 98 3.92 13.58 1.42
CA GLU A 98 5.12 13.86 0.61
C GLU A 98 6.42 13.75 1.40
N TYR A 99 6.37 14.05 2.70
CA TYR A 99 7.54 13.93 3.56
C TYR A 99 8.02 12.47 3.64
N TYR A 100 7.08 11.52 3.76
CA TYR A 100 7.41 10.11 3.98
C TYR A 100 7.78 9.39 2.70
N ILE A 101 7.33 9.89 1.55
CA ILE A 101 7.55 9.20 0.27
C ILE A 101 8.83 9.64 -0.45
N LYS A 102 9.49 10.68 0.02
CA LYS A 102 10.75 11.16 -0.57
C LYS A 102 11.91 10.28 -0.10
N PRO A 103 12.71 9.72 -1.03
CA PRO A 103 13.77 8.79 -0.64
C PRO A 103 14.77 9.35 0.37
N PHE A 104 15.15 10.62 0.24
CA PHE A 104 16.17 11.22 1.11
C PHE A 104 15.65 11.54 2.51
N THR A 105 14.37 11.39 2.79
CA THR A 105 13.81 11.61 4.13
C THR A 105 13.59 10.30 4.88
N GLN A 106 14.03 9.17 4.35
CA GLN A 106 13.77 7.85 4.91
C GLN A 106 14.26 7.70 6.34
N GLU A 107 15.44 8.23 6.65
CA GLU A 107 15.97 8.14 8.01
C GLU A 107 15.06 8.84 9.02
N LEU A 108 14.56 10.01 8.66
CA LEU A 108 13.64 10.74 9.51
C LEU A 108 12.30 10.04 9.60
N ALA A 109 11.82 9.49 8.49
CA ALA A 109 10.58 8.73 8.47
C ALA A 109 10.67 7.52 9.37
N GLN A 110 11.81 6.84 9.44
CA GLN A 110 12.01 5.71 10.33
C GLN A 110 11.88 6.11 11.79
N ARG A 111 12.38 7.30 12.17
CA ARG A 111 12.22 7.79 13.53
C ARG A 111 10.76 8.04 13.88
N ASP A 112 9.97 8.44 12.88
CA ASP A 112 8.54 8.68 13.07
C ASP A 112 7.72 7.39 12.93
N GLY A 113 8.38 6.26 12.63
CA GLY A 113 7.71 4.98 12.52
C GLY A 113 7.38 4.54 11.12
N PHE A 114 7.71 5.33 10.09
CA PHE A 114 7.44 4.98 8.68
C PHE A 114 8.77 4.95 7.94
N GLY A 115 9.18 3.78 7.46
CA GLY A 115 10.47 3.58 6.83
C GLY A 115 10.42 3.64 5.32
N LEU A 116 11.27 2.81 4.70
CA LEU A 116 11.42 2.76 3.24
C LEU A 116 10.14 2.34 2.52
N GLY A 117 9.23 1.68 3.23
CA GLY A 117 8.04 1.10 2.62
C GLY A 117 7.20 2.09 1.81
N LEU A 118 6.99 3.31 2.32
CA LEU A 118 6.15 4.28 1.62
C LEU A 118 6.81 4.82 0.36
N SER A 119 8.12 5.01 0.35
CA SER A 119 8.80 5.46 -0.87
C SER A 119 8.79 4.37 -1.94
N ILE A 120 8.91 3.11 -1.55
CA ILE A 120 8.78 1.99 -2.49
C ILE A 120 7.37 1.93 -3.06
N VAL A 121 6.36 2.08 -2.19
CA VAL A 121 4.95 2.09 -2.63
C VAL A 121 4.72 3.20 -3.67
N LYS A 122 5.18 4.40 -3.35
CA LYS A 122 5.00 5.55 -4.24
C LYS A 122 5.67 5.30 -5.59
N LYS A 123 6.87 4.75 -5.59
CA LYS A 123 7.59 4.48 -6.82
C LYS A 123 6.86 3.47 -7.70
N ILE A 124 6.36 2.39 -7.09
CA ILE A 124 5.63 1.35 -7.82
C ILE A 124 4.34 1.93 -8.41
N VAL A 125 3.59 2.66 -7.58
CA VAL A 125 2.31 3.26 -7.99
C VAL A 125 2.53 4.24 -9.14
N ASP A 126 3.57 5.07 -9.04
CA ASP A 126 3.88 6.04 -10.08
C ASP A 126 4.28 5.38 -11.40
N LYS A 127 5.06 4.30 -11.35
CA LYS A 127 5.45 3.59 -12.57
C LYS A 127 4.25 2.97 -13.28
N HIS A 128 3.19 2.69 -12.55
CA HIS A 128 1.94 2.18 -13.12
C HIS A 128 1.00 3.29 -13.55
N HIS A 129 1.34 4.56 -13.28
CA HIS A 129 0.45 5.71 -13.51
C HIS A 129 -0.85 5.62 -12.72
N PHE A 130 -0.79 4.97 -11.56
CA PHE A 130 -1.87 4.94 -10.59
C PHE A 130 -1.64 6.06 -9.57
N GLN A 131 -2.52 6.19 -8.59
CA GLN A 131 -2.40 7.23 -7.56
C GLN A 131 -2.39 6.64 -6.17
N LEU A 132 -1.53 7.16 -5.32
CA LEU A 132 -1.50 6.85 -3.90
C LEU A 132 -2.06 8.04 -3.14
N LEU A 133 -3.10 7.80 -2.34
CA LEU A 133 -3.76 8.84 -1.57
C LEU A 133 -3.72 8.47 -0.08
N TYR A 134 -3.70 9.49 0.74
CA TYR A 134 -3.76 9.34 2.19
C TYR A 134 -4.83 10.27 2.77
N SER A 135 -5.60 9.77 3.72
CA SER A 135 -6.54 10.60 4.49
C SER A 135 -6.59 10.09 5.93
N TYR A 136 -7.12 10.93 6.80
CA TYR A 136 -7.30 10.58 8.20
C TYR A 136 -8.73 10.94 8.59
N GLU A 137 -9.53 9.93 8.95
CA GLU A 137 -10.94 10.13 9.26
C GLU A 137 -11.33 9.24 10.43
N LYS A 138 -12.03 9.80 11.39
CA LYS A 138 -12.56 9.05 12.54
C LYS A 138 -11.50 8.21 13.23
N GLU A 139 -10.30 8.79 13.41
CA GLU A 139 -9.15 8.16 14.06
C GLU A 139 -8.50 7.05 13.23
N PHE A 140 -8.85 6.92 11.95
CA PHE A 140 -8.24 5.94 11.05
C PHE A 140 -7.31 6.61 10.06
N ASN A 141 -6.11 6.05 9.92
CA ASN A 141 -5.22 6.34 8.80
C ASN A 141 -5.70 5.49 7.63
N ILE A 142 -5.91 6.11 6.47
CA ILE A 142 -6.43 5.44 5.28
C ILE A 142 -5.46 5.68 4.13
N PHE A 143 -4.82 4.61 3.66
CA PHE A 143 -4.01 4.67 2.44
C PHE A 143 -4.80 4.02 1.32
N LYS A 144 -4.88 4.70 0.19
CA LYS A 144 -5.70 4.24 -0.93
C LYS A 144 -4.89 4.25 -2.21
N ILE A 145 -5.01 3.18 -2.99
CA ILE A 145 -4.47 3.15 -4.35
C ILE A 145 -5.66 3.23 -5.32
N GLN A 146 -5.60 4.20 -6.22
CA GLN A 146 -6.59 4.30 -7.30
C GLN A 146 -5.96 3.72 -8.56
N PHE A 147 -6.61 2.72 -9.13
CA PHE A 147 -6.11 1.94 -10.26
C PHE A 147 -6.59 2.48 -11.60
N THR A 148 -6.86 3.76 -11.67
CA THR A 148 -7.19 4.42 -12.93
C THR A 148 -5.98 5.23 -13.36
N ASN A 149 -5.65 5.18 -14.63
CA ASN A 149 -4.45 5.84 -15.14
C ASN A 149 -4.75 7.16 -15.85
N GLY A 150 -5.67 7.92 -15.31
CA GLY A 150 -5.93 9.28 -15.79
C GLY A 150 -6.76 9.39 -17.06
N LYS A 151 -7.47 8.35 -17.42
CA LYS A 151 -8.40 8.43 -18.54
C LYS A 151 -9.81 8.71 -18.06
#